data_4552827f7dae92a2b448776f5f02b488
#
_entry.id   4552827f7dae92a2b448776f5f02b488
#
_cell.length_a   1.000
_cell.length_b   1.000
_cell.length_c   1.000
_cell.angle_alpha   90.00
_cell.angle_beta   90.00
_cell.angle_gamma   90.00
#
_symmetry.space_group_name_H-M   'P 1'
#
loop_
_entity.id
_entity.type
_entity.pdbx_description
1 polymer ?
#
loop_
_entity_poly.entity_id
_entity_poly.type
_entity_poly.pdbx_seq_one_letter_code
_entity_poly.pdbx_strand_id
1 'polypeptide(L)'
;IAARELVPGDLVVLDAGRQVPADLRLTETAEMRAEESALTGESRAVEKNSHFLAAGALPVAERKNETFMTSYVTAGRGKGIVIATGMNTEVGRIASLIREAPEEETPLQKRLSDLGKLLSILTIGLCVLLFALAVWQKRDVMEMLLTAISLAVAAVPEGLPTTVTIVLALGVTK
;
A
#
# COMPACT_ATOMS: atom_id res chain seq x y z
N ILE A 1 -15.06 -28.53 1.40
CA ILE A 1 -15.41 -27.25 2.03
C ILE A 1 -15.08 -26.11 1.08
N ALA A 2 -15.71 -24.95 1.25
CA ALA A 2 -15.42 -23.79 0.44
C ALA A 2 -14.03 -23.20 0.80
N ALA A 3 -13.31 -22.61 -0.19
CA ALA A 3 -11.97 -22.05 0.05
C ALA A 3 -11.93 -21.00 1.18
N ARG A 4 -13.03 -20.26 1.39
CA ARG A 4 -13.17 -19.28 2.48
C ARG A 4 -13.27 -19.86 3.88
N GLU A 5 -13.50 -21.17 3.98
CA GLU A 5 -13.67 -21.90 5.24
C GLU A 5 -12.41 -22.67 5.64
N LEU A 6 -11.37 -22.62 4.80
CA LEU A 6 -10.09 -23.26 5.07
C LEU A 6 -9.40 -22.64 6.27
N VAL A 7 -8.86 -23.49 7.12
CA VAL A 7 -8.04 -23.11 8.28
C VAL A 7 -6.67 -23.78 8.23
N PRO A 8 -5.64 -23.19 8.85
CA PRO A 8 -4.35 -23.85 8.97
C PRO A 8 -4.50 -25.26 9.60
N GLY A 9 -3.89 -26.25 8.95
CA GLY A 9 -3.99 -27.65 9.32
C GLY A 9 -4.92 -28.50 8.42
N ASP A 10 -5.77 -27.86 7.60
CA ASP A 10 -6.62 -28.58 6.65
C ASP A 10 -5.81 -29.24 5.54
N LEU A 11 -6.28 -30.42 5.09
CA LEU A 11 -5.69 -31.11 3.95
C LEU A 11 -6.41 -30.71 2.65
N VAL A 12 -5.66 -30.23 1.68
CA VAL A 12 -6.15 -29.83 0.35
C VAL A 12 -5.58 -30.73 -0.72
N VAL A 13 -6.47 -31.21 -1.61
CA VAL A 13 -6.09 -31.97 -2.81
C VAL A 13 -6.11 -31.05 -4.02
N LEU A 14 -5.03 -31.04 -4.76
CA LEU A 14 -4.81 -30.22 -5.94
C LEU A 14 -4.65 -31.08 -7.18
N ASP A 15 -5.41 -30.76 -8.21
CA ASP A 15 -5.30 -31.35 -9.54
C ASP A 15 -5.01 -30.28 -10.59
N ALA A 16 -4.50 -30.67 -11.73
CA ALA A 16 -4.26 -29.77 -12.86
C ALA A 16 -5.51 -28.95 -13.23
N GLY A 17 -5.35 -27.65 -13.48
CA GLY A 17 -6.44 -26.70 -13.73
C GLY A 17 -7.08 -26.10 -12.48
N ARG A 18 -6.67 -26.50 -11.27
CA ARG A 18 -7.16 -25.93 -10.03
C ARG A 18 -6.32 -24.74 -9.57
N GLN A 19 -7.00 -23.75 -9.04
CA GLN A 19 -6.35 -22.64 -8.32
C GLN A 19 -6.05 -23.06 -6.88
N VAL A 20 -4.89 -22.70 -6.39
CA VAL A 20 -4.46 -22.92 -5.01
C VAL A 20 -5.21 -21.95 -4.08
N PRO A 21 -5.99 -22.46 -3.10
CA PRO A 21 -6.90 -21.65 -2.30
C PRO A 21 -6.24 -20.94 -1.11
N ALA A 22 -5.07 -21.41 -0.69
CA ALA A 22 -4.33 -20.93 0.48
C ALA A 22 -2.85 -21.28 0.31
N ASP A 23 -1.97 -20.81 1.18
CA ASP A 23 -0.59 -21.28 1.17
C ASP A 23 -0.51 -22.68 1.77
N LEU A 24 0.08 -23.62 1.02
CA LEU A 24 0.10 -25.03 1.35
C LEU A 24 1.53 -25.53 1.45
N ARG A 25 1.80 -26.35 2.47
CA ARG A 25 2.96 -27.23 2.52
C ARG A 25 2.61 -28.55 1.86
N LEU A 26 3.28 -28.88 0.76
CA LEU A 26 3.02 -30.10 0.00
C LEU A 26 3.52 -31.33 0.77
N THR A 27 2.65 -32.32 0.90
CA THR A 27 2.93 -33.62 1.53
C THR A 27 3.12 -34.71 0.50
N GLU A 28 2.41 -34.61 -0.63
CA GLU A 28 2.50 -35.53 -1.76
C GLU A 28 2.49 -34.73 -3.06
N THR A 29 3.33 -35.14 -4.03
CA THR A 29 3.35 -34.57 -5.37
C THR A 29 3.56 -35.67 -6.39
N ALA A 30 2.82 -35.63 -7.53
CA ALA A 30 3.01 -36.48 -8.68
C ALA A 30 3.06 -35.60 -9.93
N GLU A 31 4.27 -35.33 -10.43
CA GLU A 31 4.57 -34.47 -11.60
C GLU A 31 3.89 -33.10 -11.52
N MET A 32 3.71 -32.59 -10.30
CA MET A 32 2.99 -31.36 -10.05
C MET A 32 3.82 -30.15 -10.51
N ARG A 33 3.19 -29.30 -11.31
CA ARG A 33 3.74 -27.99 -11.70
C ARG A 33 2.73 -26.92 -11.36
N ALA A 34 3.20 -25.81 -10.80
CA ALA A 34 2.39 -24.66 -10.45
C ALA A 34 2.91 -23.40 -11.13
N GLU A 35 2.01 -22.59 -11.66
CA GLU A 35 2.30 -21.27 -12.16
C GLU A 35 2.16 -20.27 -11.02
N GLU A 36 3.26 -19.62 -10.68
CA GLU A 36 3.38 -18.70 -9.53
C GLU A 36 3.78 -17.28 -9.99
N SER A 37 3.51 -16.95 -11.25
CA SER A 37 3.91 -15.68 -11.87
C SER A 37 3.39 -14.44 -11.14
N ALA A 38 2.23 -14.53 -10.49
CA ALA A 38 1.68 -13.44 -9.68
C ALA A 38 2.55 -13.07 -8.47
N LEU A 39 3.37 -14.01 -7.96
CA LEU A 39 4.25 -13.83 -6.81
C LEU A 39 5.71 -13.65 -7.21
N THR A 40 6.17 -14.42 -8.20
CA THR A 40 7.58 -14.48 -8.57
C THR A 40 7.94 -13.61 -9.77
N GLY A 41 6.92 -13.20 -10.56
CA GLY A 41 7.12 -12.53 -11.86
C GLY A 41 7.59 -13.48 -12.98
N GLU A 42 7.84 -14.76 -12.70
CA GLU A 42 8.32 -15.73 -13.67
C GLU A 42 7.13 -16.46 -14.34
N SER A 43 7.01 -16.36 -15.66
CA SER A 43 5.92 -16.98 -16.44
C SER A 43 6.05 -18.50 -16.61
N ARG A 44 7.16 -19.12 -16.17
CA ARG A 44 7.34 -20.57 -16.26
C ARG A 44 6.72 -21.28 -15.06
N ALA A 45 5.97 -22.33 -15.34
CA ALA A 45 5.48 -23.21 -14.28
C ALA A 45 6.66 -23.88 -13.54
N VAL A 46 6.65 -23.77 -12.22
CA VAL A 46 7.67 -24.33 -11.33
C VAL A 46 7.29 -25.76 -10.96
N GLU A 47 8.25 -26.68 -11.09
CA GLU A 47 8.08 -28.06 -10.64
C GLU A 47 8.07 -28.13 -9.10
N LYS A 48 7.06 -28.77 -8.53
CA LYS A 48 6.86 -28.89 -7.09
C LYS A 48 7.28 -30.28 -6.61
N ASN A 49 7.97 -30.31 -5.48
CA ASN A 49 8.49 -31.54 -4.89
C ASN A 49 8.27 -31.54 -3.36
N SER A 50 7.39 -32.40 -2.89
CA SER A 50 7.07 -32.53 -1.46
C SER A 50 8.26 -32.97 -0.59
N HIS A 51 9.23 -33.69 -1.17
CA HIS A 51 10.45 -34.14 -0.48
C HIS A 51 11.58 -33.11 -0.44
N PHE A 52 11.39 -31.96 -1.09
CA PHE A 52 12.40 -30.91 -1.05
C PHE A 52 12.52 -30.33 0.37
N LEU A 53 13.74 -30.37 0.91
CA LEU A 53 14.07 -29.82 2.22
C LEU A 53 15.04 -28.66 2.02
N ALA A 54 14.66 -27.48 2.45
CA ALA A 54 15.51 -26.31 2.45
C ALA A 54 16.50 -26.36 3.63
N ALA A 55 17.76 -26.03 3.39
CA ALA A 55 18.76 -25.89 4.43
C ALA A 55 18.65 -24.59 5.25
N GLY A 56 17.69 -23.71 4.90
CA GLY A 56 17.46 -22.40 5.54
C GLY A 56 16.26 -21.68 4.94
N ALA A 57 16.09 -20.41 5.28
CA ALA A 57 15.05 -19.58 4.70
C ALA A 57 15.34 -19.31 3.21
N LEU A 58 14.40 -19.69 2.34
CA LEU A 58 14.49 -19.50 0.90
C LEU A 58 13.51 -18.41 0.43
N PRO A 59 13.88 -17.69 -0.66
CA PRO A 59 12.92 -16.87 -1.40
C PRO A 59 11.71 -17.69 -1.83
N VAL A 60 10.56 -17.04 -1.99
CA VAL A 60 9.30 -17.69 -2.37
C VAL A 60 9.45 -18.55 -3.64
N ALA A 61 10.14 -18.02 -4.65
CA ALA A 61 10.37 -18.71 -5.94
C ALA A 61 11.14 -20.04 -5.81
N GLU A 62 11.93 -20.23 -4.77
CA GLU A 62 12.78 -21.41 -4.57
C GLU A 62 12.13 -22.48 -3.67
N ARG A 63 10.98 -22.17 -3.06
CA ARG A 63 10.28 -23.08 -2.14
C ARG A 63 9.48 -24.14 -2.91
N LYS A 64 10.17 -25.16 -3.40
CA LYS A 64 9.55 -26.22 -4.23
C LYS A 64 8.57 -27.13 -3.47
N ASN A 65 8.64 -27.15 -2.16
CA ASN A 65 7.77 -27.95 -1.29
C ASN A 65 6.56 -27.19 -0.76
N GLU A 66 6.35 -25.97 -1.23
CA GLU A 66 5.21 -25.12 -0.92
C GLU A 66 4.53 -24.69 -2.21
N THR A 67 3.26 -24.37 -2.13
CA THR A 67 2.53 -23.70 -3.21
C THR A 67 1.63 -22.63 -2.58
N PHE A 68 1.41 -21.55 -3.30
CA PHE A 68 0.92 -20.31 -2.73
C PHE A 68 -0.48 -19.99 -3.22
N MET A 69 -1.24 -19.30 -2.39
CA MET A 69 -2.55 -18.77 -2.74
C MET A 69 -2.49 -18.00 -4.07
N THR A 70 -3.52 -18.12 -4.89
CA THR A 70 -3.68 -17.53 -6.24
C THR A 70 -2.91 -18.22 -7.37
N SER A 71 -1.94 -19.10 -7.07
CA SER A 71 -1.24 -19.90 -8.09
C SER A 71 -2.16 -20.89 -8.79
N TYR A 72 -1.79 -21.35 -9.97
CA TYR A 72 -2.54 -22.38 -10.71
C TYR A 72 -1.71 -23.63 -10.89
N VAL A 73 -2.33 -24.79 -10.62
CA VAL A 73 -1.72 -26.09 -10.94
C VAL A 73 -1.84 -26.31 -12.45
N THR A 74 -0.73 -26.29 -13.18
CA THR A 74 -0.70 -26.45 -14.65
C THR A 74 -0.57 -27.90 -15.10
N ALA A 75 0.02 -28.75 -14.26
CA ALA A 75 0.18 -30.17 -14.56
C ALA A 75 0.28 -30.99 -13.25
N GLY A 76 0.00 -32.30 -13.36
CA GLY A 76 0.12 -33.24 -12.27
C GLY A 76 -0.91 -33.04 -11.18
N ARG A 77 -0.60 -33.58 -10.00
CA ARG A 77 -1.46 -33.50 -8.81
C ARG A 77 -0.62 -33.45 -7.54
N GLY A 78 -1.21 -32.94 -6.47
CA GLY A 78 -0.56 -32.89 -5.17
C GLY A 78 -1.55 -32.85 -4.01
N LYS A 79 -1.04 -33.09 -2.83
CA LYS A 79 -1.74 -32.85 -1.57
C LYS A 79 -0.89 -31.95 -0.70
N GLY A 80 -1.50 -31.06 0.02
CA GLY A 80 -0.80 -30.18 0.94
C GLY A 80 -1.63 -29.82 2.16
N ILE A 81 -0.95 -29.47 3.21
CA ILE A 81 -1.55 -28.95 4.45
C ILE A 81 -1.53 -27.43 4.36
N VAL A 82 -2.66 -26.82 4.70
CA VAL A 82 -2.79 -25.35 4.79
C VAL A 82 -1.86 -24.84 5.88
N ILE A 83 -0.95 -23.94 5.53
CA ILE A 83 -0.03 -23.29 6.48
C ILE A 83 -0.41 -21.84 6.77
N ALA A 84 -1.04 -21.17 5.81
CA ALA A 84 -1.52 -19.79 5.98
C ALA A 84 -2.75 -19.52 5.11
N THR A 85 -3.64 -18.63 5.58
CA THR A 85 -4.88 -18.24 4.91
C THR A 85 -5.03 -16.71 4.91
N GLY A 86 -5.79 -16.17 3.96
CA GLY A 86 -6.14 -14.75 3.88
C GLY A 86 -4.93 -13.82 3.90
N MET A 87 -4.93 -12.84 4.79
CA MET A 87 -3.86 -11.83 4.91
C MET A 87 -2.53 -12.39 5.44
N ASN A 88 -2.52 -13.59 5.99
CA ASN A 88 -1.30 -14.26 6.46
C ASN A 88 -0.57 -15.04 5.36
N THR A 89 -1.15 -15.17 4.16
CA THR A 89 -0.51 -15.75 2.99
C THR A 89 0.56 -14.83 2.41
N GLU A 90 1.45 -15.35 1.56
CA GLU A 90 2.45 -14.51 0.89
C GLU A 90 1.80 -13.40 0.05
N VAL A 91 0.69 -13.68 -0.64
CA VAL A 91 -0.11 -12.67 -1.36
C VAL A 91 -0.73 -11.66 -0.39
N GLY A 92 -1.27 -12.13 0.73
CA GLY A 92 -1.84 -11.28 1.77
C GLY A 92 -0.81 -10.32 2.37
N ARG A 93 0.43 -10.79 2.59
CA ARG A 93 1.55 -9.97 3.06
C ARG A 93 1.91 -8.87 2.07
N ILE A 94 1.93 -9.17 0.76
CA ILE A 94 2.15 -8.16 -0.28
C ILE A 94 1.01 -7.13 -0.26
N ALA A 95 -0.23 -7.57 -0.15
CA ALA A 95 -1.39 -6.69 -0.07
C ALA A 95 -1.34 -5.76 1.15
N SER A 96 -0.87 -6.26 2.32
CA SER A 96 -0.69 -5.43 3.51
C SER A 96 0.41 -4.39 3.32
N LEU A 97 1.54 -4.75 2.71
CA LEU A 97 2.63 -3.82 2.42
C LEU A 97 2.18 -2.68 1.48
N ILE A 98 1.37 -3.01 0.46
CA ILE A 98 0.80 -2.00 -0.46
C ILE A 98 -0.16 -1.07 0.31
N ARG A 99 -0.97 -1.63 1.21
CA ARG A 99 -1.93 -0.86 2.01
C ARG A 99 -1.26 0.05 3.04
N GLU A 100 -0.15 -0.38 3.60
CA GLU A 100 0.64 0.36 4.59
C GLU A 100 1.64 1.33 3.96
N ALA A 101 1.86 1.23 2.64
CA ALA A 101 2.72 2.16 1.92
C ALA A 101 2.16 3.59 2.09
N PRO A 102 2.96 4.55 2.57
CA PRO A 102 2.53 5.93 2.69
C PRO A 102 2.16 6.46 1.31
N GLU A 103 1.03 7.17 1.23
CA GLU A 103 0.67 7.89 0.01
C GLU A 103 1.78 8.90 -0.31
N GLU A 104 2.57 8.61 -1.32
CA GLU A 104 3.61 9.54 -1.77
C GLU A 104 2.95 10.76 -2.39
N GLU A 105 3.22 11.94 -1.80
CA GLU A 105 2.81 13.21 -2.40
C GLU A 105 3.43 13.36 -3.79
N THR A 106 2.60 13.71 -4.77
CA THR A 106 3.09 13.98 -6.12
C THR A 106 4.08 15.15 -6.12
N PRO A 107 5.02 15.22 -7.08
CA PRO A 107 5.95 16.36 -7.20
C PRO A 107 5.24 17.72 -7.27
N LEU A 108 4.04 17.76 -7.86
CA LEU A 108 3.21 18.96 -7.91
C LEU A 108 2.66 19.33 -6.52
N GLN A 109 2.16 18.36 -5.77
CA GLN A 109 1.67 18.58 -4.39
C GLN A 109 2.79 19.12 -3.48
N LYS A 110 4.00 18.57 -3.59
CA LYS A 110 5.17 19.06 -2.84
C LYS A 110 5.47 20.53 -3.17
N ARG A 111 5.52 20.88 -4.45
CA ARG A 111 5.77 22.27 -4.86
C ARG A 111 4.69 23.23 -4.40
N LEU A 112 3.41 22.80 -4.43
CA LEU A 112 2.30 23.62 -3.94
C LEU A 112 2.32 23.78 -2.42
N SER A 113 2.68 22.70 -1.69
CA SER A 113 2.90 22.76 -0.24
C SER A 113 4.02 23.74 0.12
N ASP A 114 5.13 23.72 -0.60
CA ASP A 114 6.26 24.62 -0.37
C ASP A 114 5.89 26.08 -0.68
N LEU A 115 5.14 26.33 -1.76
CA LEU A 115 4.58 27.67 -2.06
C LEU A 115 3.63 28.12 -0.95
N GLY A 116 2.75 27.23 -0.47
CA GLY A 116 1.85 27.53 0.63
C GLY A 116 2.59 27.92 1.92
N LYS A 117 3.66 27.17 2.26
CA LYS A 117 4.53 27.52 3.40
C LYS A 117 5.20 28.86 3.24
N LEU A 118 5.75 29.15 2.05
CA LEU A 118 6.39 30.43 1.77
C LEU A 118 5.42 31.60 1.92
N LEU A 119 4.23 31.48 1.32
CA LEU A 119 3.17 32.48 1.44
C LEU A 119 2.72 32.70 2.89
N SER A 120 2.56 31.60 3.66
CA SER A 120 2.18 31.67 5.06
C SER A 120 3.23 32.42 5.90
N ILE A 121 4.52 32.11 5.70
CA ILE A 121 5.61 32.80 6.40
C ILE A 121 5.64 34.28 6.04
N LEU A 122 5.48 34.63 4.77
CA LEU A 122 5.47 36.01 4.29
C LEU A 122 4.28 36.78 4.86
N THR A 123 3.11 36.17 4.91
CA THR A 123 1.90 36.76 5.51
C THR A 123 2.05 37.00 7.00
N ILE A 124 2.55 36.00 7.74
CA ILE A 124 2.82 36.14 9.18
C ILE A 124 3.81 37.27 9.42
N GLY A 125 4.89 37.34 8.63
CA GLY A 125 5.88 38.41 8.72
C GLY A 125 5.26 39.79 8.47
N LEU A 126 4.38 39.90 7.47
CA LEU A 126 3.65 41.14 7.18
C LEU A 126 2.69 41.55 8.32
N CYS A 127 1.96 40.58 8.88
CA CYS A 127 1.07 40.79 10.01
C CYS A 127 1.85 41.33 11.24
N VAL A 128 2.98 40.70 11.55
CA VAL A 128 3.84 41.13 12.66
C VAL A 128 4.37 42.56 12.42
N LEU A 129 4.79 42.86 11.20
CA LEU A 129 5.29 44.22 10.82
C LEU A 129 4.18 45.26 10.97
N LEU A 130 2.97 44.98 10.46
CA LEU A 130 1.85 45.90 10.57
C LEU A 130 1.43 46.11 12.02
N PHE A 131 1.41 45.03 12.83
CA PHE A 131 1.14 45.13 14.26
C PHE A 131 2.17 45.97 14.99
N ALA A 132 3.46 45.76 14.72
CA ALA A 132 4.54 46.55 15.33
C ALA A 132 4.45 48.04 14.95
N LEU A 133 4.14 48.36 13.70
CA LEU A 133 3.91 49.74 13.25
C LEU A 133 2.70 50.40 13.93
N ALA A 134 1.62 49.61 14.12
CA ALA A 134 0.41 50.12 14.79
C ALA A 134 0.67 50.44 16.27
N VAL A 135 1.40 49.57 16.98
CA VAL A 135 1.85 49.82 18.35
C VAL A 135 2.73 51.09 18.44
N TRP A 136 3.66 51.26 17.47
CA TRP A 136 4.50 52.46 17.43
C TRP A 136 3.69 53.74 17.20
N GLN A 137 2.63 53.67 16.38
CA GLN A 137 1.71 54.77 16.12
C GLN A 137 0.72 55.03 17.25
N LYS A 138 0.79 54.27 18.38
CA LYS A 138 -0.10 54.38 19.53
C LYS A 138 -1.61 54.19 19.16
N ARG A 139 -1.91 53.37 18.16
CA ARG A 139 -3.29 52.99 17.82
C ARG A 139 -3.83 51.98 18.82
N ASP A 140 -5.14 51.79 18.82
CA ASP A 140 -5.78 50.81 19.69
C ASP A 140 -5.27 49.39 19.35
N VAL A 141 -4.63 48.78 20.33
CA VAL A 141 -3.98 47.47 20.19
C VAL A 141 -4.99 46.38 19.90
N MET A 142 -6.23 46.49 20.46
CA MET A 142 -7.25 45.48 20.29
C MET A 142 -7.81 45.48 18.84
N GLU A 143 -8.06 46.68 18.31
CA GLU A 143 -8.54 46.84 16.92
C GLU A 143 -7.50 46.33 15.91
N MET A 144 -6.23 46.61 16.17
CA MET A 144 -5.13 46.16 15.31
C MET A 144 -4.89 44.65 15.43
N LEU A 145 -5.07 44.05 16.60
CA LEU A 145 -5.00 42.62 16.78
C LEU A 145 -6.08 41.89 15.97
N LEU A 146 -7.33 42.37 16.06
CA LEU A 146 -8.42 41.81 15.27
C LEU A 146 -8.19 41.93 13.77
N THR A 147 -7.63 43.05 13.31
CA THR A 147 -7.28 43.26 11.89
C THR A 147 -6.17 42.32 11.45
N ALA A 148 -5.12 42.13 12.26
CA ALA A 148 -4.03 41.23 11.96
C ALA A 148 -4.49 39.75 11.92
N ILE A 149 -5.36 39.33 12.84
CA ILE A 149 -5.95 37.98 12.84
C ILE A 149 -6.81 37.79 11.58
N SER A 150 -7.66 38.76 11.24
CA SER A 150 -8.53 38.68 10.05
C SER A 150 -7.69 38.57 8.76
N LEU A 151 -6.60 39.32 8.66
CA LEU A 151 -5.67 39.25 7.53
C LEU A 151 -4.95 37.90 7.48
N ALA A 152 -4.50 37.37 8.62
CA ALA A 152 -3.85 36.09 8.70
C ALA A 152 -4.76 34.94 8.25
N VAL A 153 -6.03 34.96 8.67
CA VAL A 153 -7.04 33.95 8.28
C VAL A 153 -7.35 34.06 6.77
N ALA A 154 -7.49 35.28 6.24
CA ALA A 154 -7.78 35.50 4.82
C ALA A 154 -6.63 35.08 3.88
N ALA A 155 -5.41 35.06 4.38
CA ALA A 155 -4.23 34.73 3.59
C ALA A 155 -3.84 33.24 3.57
N VAL A 156 -4.51 32.39 4.37
CA VAL A 156 -4.26 30.94 4.34
C VAL A 156 -4.93 30.32 3.12
N PRO A 157 -4.18 29.79 2.15
CA PRO A 157 -4.74 29.18 0.94
C PRO A 157 -5.27 27.78 1.21
N GLU A 158 -6.29 27.63 2.04
CA GLU A 158 -6.86 26.31 2.44
C GLU A 158 -7.40 25.48 1.26
N GLY A 159 -7.76 26.15 0.16
CA GLY A 159 -8.35 25.49 -1.02
C GLY A 159 -7.36 24.87 -1.99
N LEU A 160 -6.06 25.23 -1.96
CA LEU A 160 -5.10 24.77 -2.96
C LEU A 160 -4.83 23.25 -2.93
N PRO A 161 -4.58 22.61 -1.78
CA PRO A 161 -4.37 21.16 -1.75
C PRO A 161 -5.60 20.38 -2.17
N THR A 162 -6.78 20.81 -1.73
CA THR A 162 -8.06 20.14 -1.98
C THR A 162 -8.49 20.22 -3.45
N THR A 163 -8.35 21.39 -4.09
CA THR A 163 -8.67 21.56 -5.51
C THR A 163 -7.76 20.74 -6.40
N VAL A 164 -6.46 20.64 -6.09
CA VAL A 164 -5.52 19.82 -6.85
C VAL A 164 -5.86 18.34 -6.74
N THR A 165 -6.20 17.86 -5.55
CA THR A 165 -6.62 16.46 -5.34
C THR A 165 -7.89 16.14 -6.13
N ILE A 166 -8.87 17.03 -6.15
CA ILE A 166 -10.12 16.85 -6.92
C ILE A 166 -9.83 16.85 -8.44
N VAL A 167 -8.99 17.77 -8.93
CA VAL A 167 -8.65 17.84 -10.35
C VAL A 167 -7.86 16.61 -10.81
N LEU A 168 -6.93 16.12 -9.98
CA LEU A 168 -6.20 14.88 -10.26
C LEU A 168 -7.12 13.66 -10.26
N ALA A 169 -8.05 13.57 -9.30
CA ALA A 169 -9.03 12.48 -9.25
C ALA A 169 -9.95 12.47 -10.48
N LEU A 170 -10.38 13.64 -10.96
CA LEU A 170 -11.19 13.77 -12.19
C LEU A 170 -10.36 13.50 -13.46
N GLY A 171 -9.05 13.77 -13.44
CA GLY A 171 -8.14 13.53 -14.56
C GLY A 171 -7.82 12.05 -14.78
N VAL A 172 -7.91 11.21 -13.75
CA VAL A 172 -7.64 9.76 -13.81
C VAL A 172 -8.86 8.98 -14.33
N THR A 173 -10.05 9.56 -14.33
CA THR A 173 -11.30 8.90 -14.79
C THR A 173 -11.57 9.02 -16.30
N LYS A 174 -10.57 9.40 -17.13
CA LYS A 174 -10.70 9.46 -18.59
C LYS A 174 -9.89 8.40 -19.31
#